data_b8e37611aa66c1172e57e47341aed064
#
_entry.id   b8e37611aa66c1172e57e47341aed064
#
_cell.length_a   1.000
_cell.length_b   1.000
_cell.length_c   1.000
_cell.angle_alpha   90.00
_cell.angle_beta   90.00
_cell.angle_gamma   90.00
#
_symmetry.space_group_name_H-M   'P 1'
#
loop_
_entity.id
_entity.type
_entity.pdbx_description
1 polymer ?
#
loop_
_entity_poly.entity_id
_entity_poly.type
_entity_poly.pdbx_seq_one_letter_code
_entity_poly.pdbx_strand_id
1 'polypeptide(L)'
;MKISFGTKKLKGYASDEKKRVKKLGPLRAGLYKQRLDDLYAASTLEETRYLPGHYHELKGDRKGQWACDLDQPYRLIFTPTARPIPTDPDGKYIWIEIDSIEIEEIDNYHGK
;
A
#
# COMPACT_ATOMS: atom_id res chain seq x y z
N MET A 1 -9.01 3.41 -6.62
CA MET A 1 -8.58 4.60 -5.86
C MET A 1 -7.51 5.37 -6.62
N LYS A 2 -7.32 6.61 -6.27
CA LYS A 2 -6.20 7.39 -6.77
C LYS A 2 -4.94 6.99 -6.02
N ILE A 3 -3.84 6.78 -6.75
CA ILE A 3 -2.57 6.37 -6.16
C ILE A 3 -1.46 7.32 -6.59
N SER A 4 -0.72 7.81 -5.62
CA SER A 4 0.50 8.56 -5.86
C SER A 4 1.67 7.80 -5.22
N PHE A 5 2.88 8.27 -5.48
CA PHE A 5 4.09 7.58 -5.02
C PHE A 5 4.99 8.56 -4.28
N GLY A 6 5.47 8.14 -3.14
CA GLY A 6 6.34 8.98 -2.30
C GLY A 6 7.74 9.16 -2.87
N THR A 7 8.18 8.28 -3.79
CA THR A 7 9.49 8.38 -4.43
C THR A 7 9.39 8.10 -5.91
N LYS A 8 10.34 8.62 -6.68
CA LYS A 8 10.44 8.33 -8.10
C LYS A 8 10.72 6.84 -8.35
N LYS A 9 11.48 6.21 -7.45
CA LYS A 9 11.81 4.80 -7.54
C LYS A 9 10.55 3.93 -7.51
N LEU A 10 9.67 4.16 -6.55
CA LEU A 10 8.43 3.40 -6.43
C LEU A 10 7.51 3.61 -7.64
N LYS A 11 7.45 4.85 -8.13
CA LYS A 11 6.68 5.16 -9.34
C LYS A 11 7.25 4.45 -10.55
N GLY A 12 8.57 4.43 -10.68
CA GLY A 12 9.25 3.74 -11.77
C GLY A 12 8.97 2.24 -11.77
N TYR A 13 8.94 1.61 -10.61
CA TYR A 13 8.60 0.18 -10.51
C TYR A 13 7.16 -0.08 -10.95
N ALA A 14 6.27 0.87 -10.75
CA ALA A 14 4.87 0.71 -11.15
C ALA A 14 4.70 0.76 -12.66
N SER A 15 5.50 1.57 -13.36
CA SER A 15 5.32 1.83 -14.78
C SER A 15 6.26 1.06 -15.70
N ASP A 16 7.34 0.48 -15.16
CA ASP A 16 8.39 -0.17 -15.97
C ASP A 16 8.62 -1.60 -15.47
N GLU A 17 8.11 -2.58 -16.23
CA GLU A 17 8.20 -3.98 -15.84
C GLU A 17 9.65 -4.48 -15.76
N LYS A 18 10.49 -4.10 -16.72
CA LYS A 18 11.89 -4.54 -16.71
C LYS A 18 12.60 -4.04 -15.47
N LYS A 19 12.40 -2.77 -15.14
CA LYS A 19 12.99 -2.16 -13.95
C LYS A 19 12.48 -2.83 -12.69
N ARG A 20 11.18 -3.07 -12.61
CA ARG A 20 10.54 -3.71 -11.49
C ARG A 20 11.13 -5.10 -11.23
N VAL A 21 11.20 -5.93 -12.28
CA VAL A 21 11.75 -7.28 -12.16
C VAL A 21 13.23 -7.26 -11.82
N LYS A 22 13.98 -6.36 -12.45
CA LYS A 22 15.42 -6.25 -12.19
C LYS A 22 15.73 -5.89 -10.75
N LYS A 23 14.96 -4.95 -10.18
CA LYS A 23 15.24 -4.41 -8.84
C LYS A 23 14.59 -5.23 -7.73
N LEU A 24 13.42 -5.79 -7.95
CA LEU A 24 12.66 -6.50 -6.92
C LEU A 24 12.75 -8.02 -7.03
N GLY A 25 13.17 -8.54 -8.19
CA GLY A 25 13.08 -9.96 -8.48
C GLY A 25 11.68 -10.32 -8.98
N PRO A 26 11.55 -11.42 -9.74
CA PRO A 26 10.27 -11.74 -10.40
C PRO A 26 9.10 -11.94 -9.44
N LEU A 27 9.32 -12.61 -8.31
CA LEU A 27 8.23 -12.88 -7.37
C LEU A 27 7.71 -11.59 -6.74
N ARG A 28 8.60 -10.78 -6.15
CA ARG A 28 8.19 -9.53 -5.50
C ARG A 28 7.64 -8.54 -6.51
N ALA A 29 8.23 -8.49 -7.71
CA ALA A 29 7.75 -7.62 -8.79
C ALA A 29 6.31 -7.96 -9.16
N GLY A 30 5.99 -9.26 -9.28
CA GLY A 30 4.64 -9.72 -9.59
C GLY A 30 3.65 -9.33 -8.51
N LEU A 31 4.02 -9.52 -7.24
CA LEU A 31 3.16 -9.16 -6.12
C LEU A 31 2.95 -7.65 -6.02
N TYR A 32 4.01 -6.86 -6.21
CA TYR A 32 3.90 -5.40 -6.23
C TYR A 32 2.88 -4.94 -7.26
N LYS A 33 3.00 -5.47 -8.48
CA LYS A 33 2.07 -5.12 -9.56
C LYS A 33 0.64 -5.53 -9.21
N GLN A 34 0.46 -6.72 -8.67
CA GLN A 34 -0.86 -7.23 -8.31
C GLN A 34 -1.51 -6.38 -7.22
N ARG A 35 -0.76 -6.04 -6.16
CA ARG A 35 -1.29 -5.19 -5.09
C ARG A 35 -1.69 -3.82 -5.62
N LEU A 36 -0.87 -3.23 -6.49
CA LEU A 36 -1.21 -1.94 -7.09
C LEU A 36 -2.46 -2.04 -7.96
N ASP A 37 -2.57 -3.09 -8.77
CA ASP A 37 -3.75 -3.27 -9.61
C ASP A 37 -5.02 -3.40 -8.76
N ASP A 38 -4.96 -4.13 -7.66
CA ASP A 38 -6.08 -4.27 -6.74
C ASP A 38 -6.46 -2.94 -6.10
N LEU A 39 -5.46 -2.16 -5.70
CA LEU A 39 -5.69 -0.84 -5.11
C LEU A 39 -6.30 0.13 -6.14
N TYR A 40 -5.83 0.10 -7.38
CA TYR A 40 -6.41 0.93 -8.44
C TYR A 40 -7.87 0.55 -8.72
N ALA A 41 -8.19 -0.74 -8.67
CA ALA A 41 -9.53 -1.22 -8.97
C ALA A 41 -10.52 -0.94 -7.85
N ALA A 42 -10.06 -0.85 -6.61
CA ALA A 42 -10.91 -0.57 -5.46
C ALA A 42 -11.40 0.88 -5.49
N SER A 43 -12.69 1.10 -5.20
CA SER A 43 -13.24 2.44 -5.10
C SER A 43 -12.79 3.13 -3.81
N THR A 44 -12.74 2.37 -2.72
CA THR A 44 -12.30 2.87 -1.42
C THR A 44 -11.46 1.80 -0.75
N LEU A 45 -10.76 2.21 0.31
CA LEU A 45 -9.92 1.30 1.07
C LEU A 45 -10.72 0.17 1.74
N GLU A 46 -12.00 0.42 2.01
CA GLU A 46 -12.88 -0.59 2.60
C GLU A 46 -12.93 -1.86 1.74
N GLU A 47 -12.92 -1.73 0.43
CA GLU A 47 -13.01 -2.88 -0.48
C GLU A 47 -11.81 -3.81 -0.37
N THR A 48 -10.66 -3.30 0.08
CA THR A 48 -9.45 -4.11 0.19
C THR A 48 -9.49 -5.10 1.35
N ARG A 49 -10.42 -4.93 2.30
CA ARG A 49 -10.58 -5.85 3.44
C ARG A 49 -10.81 -7.29 3.01
N TYR A 50 -11.41 -7.46 1.83
CA TYR A 50 -11.85 -8.76 1.34
C TYR A 50 -10.93 -9.31 0.24
N LEU A 51 -9.83 -8.63 -0.04
CA LEU A 51 -8.88 -9.04 -1.07
C LEU A 51 -7.72 -9.83 -0.46
N PRO A 52 -7.11 -10.75 -1.23
CA PRO A 52 -5.85 -11.35 -0.81
C PRO A 52 -4.79 -10.28 -0.59
N GLY A 53 -3.90 -10.48 0.36
CA GLY A 53 -2.80 -9.56 0.62
C GLY A 53 -2.82 -8.95 2.00
N HIS A 54 -3.81 -9.28 2.83
CA HIS A 54 -3.84 -8.85 4.23
C HIS A 54 -3.67 -7.34 4.36
N TYR A 55 -4.62 -6.58 3.78
CA TYR A 55 -4.64 -5.12 3.92
C TYR A 55 -5.06 -4.76 5.33
N HIS A 56 -4.23 -4.01 6.04
CA HIS A 56 -4.48 -3.70 7.44
C HIS A 56 -3.80 -2.41 7.88
N GLU A 57 -4.32 -1.81 8.94
CA GLU A 57 -3.74 -0.63 9.57
C GLU A 57 -2.51 -1.02 10.37
N LEU A 58 -1.53 -0.14 10.39
CA LEU A 58 -0.37 -0.29 11.25
C LEU A 58 -0.56 0.49 12.54
N LYS A 59 0.17 0.11 13.59
CA LYS A 59 0.04 0.69 14.92
C LYS A 59 1.38 1.26 15.39
N GLY A 60 1.36 1.87 16.58
CA GLY A 60 2.56 2.43 17.17
C GLY A 60 3.13 3.56 16.33
N ASP A 61 4.41 3.50 16.06
CA ASP A 61 5.12 4.53 15.31
C ASP A 61 4.60 4.70 13.89
N ARG A 62 3.92 3.67 13.36
CA ARG A 62 3.38 3.68 12.01
C ARG A 62 1.89 3.96 11.96
N LYS A 63 1.29 4.44 13.05
CA LYS A 63 -0.12 4.78 13.05
C LYS A 63 -0.42 5.80 11.96
N GLY A 64 -1.48 5.55 11.19
CA GLY A 64 -1.84 6.38 10.03
C GLY A 64 -1.32 5.81 8.73
N GLN A 65 -0.59 4.69 8.80
CA GLN A 65 -0.15 3.95 7.62
C GLN A 65 -0.87 2.61 7.56
N TRP A 66 -0.94 2.05 6.36
CA TRP A 66 -1.48 0.72 6.09
C TRP A 66 -0.42 -0.12 5.42
N ALA A 67 -0.59 -1.43 5.47
CA ALA A 67 0.29 -2.36 4.78
C ALA A 67 -0.51 -3.42 4.06
N CYS A 68 0.09 -3.99 3.02
CA CYS A 68 -0.34 -5.25 2.44
C CYS A 68 0.89 -6.10 2.16
N ASP A 69 0.69 -7.43 2.14
CA ASP A 69 1.79 -8.36 2.05
C ASP A 69 2.35 -8.46 0.63
N LEU A 70 3.66 -8.55 0.55
CA LEU A 70 4.40 -9.02 -0.61
C LEU A 70 4.94 -10.41 -0.26
N ASP A 71 6.07 -10.79 -0.83
CA ASP A 71 6.72 -12.04 -0.42
C ASP A 71 7.35 -11.85 0.96
N GLN A 72 7.17 -12.81 1.86
CA GLN A 72 7.70 -12.71 3.23
C GLN A 72 9.22 -12.53 3.23
N PRO A 73 9.77 -11.63 4.02
CA PRO A 73 9.11 -10.79 5.03
C PRO A 73 8.75 -9.37 4.54
N TYR A 74 8.58 -9.18 3.26
CA TYR A 74 8.35 -7.85 2.69
C TYR A 74 6.87 -7.48 2.66
N ARG A 75 6.59 -6.20 2.81
CA ARG A 75 5.23 -5.64 2.74
C ARG A 75 5.27 -4.27 2.08
N LEU A 76 4.15 -3.88 1.51
CA LEU A 76 3.99 -2.57 0.88
C LEU A 76 3.31 -1.64 1.87
N ILE A 77 3.94 -0.50 2.14
CA ILE A 77 3.42 0.51 3.08
C ILE A 77 2.82 1.66 2.28
N PHE A 78 1.63 2.09 2.67
CA PHE A 78 0.98 3.23 2.03
C PHE A 78 0.17 4.01 3.06
N THR A 79 -0.20 5.25 2.72
CA THR A 79 -0.92 6.14 3.61
C THR A 79 -2.00 6.88 2.84
N PRO A 80 -3.17 7.16 3.47
CA PRO A 80 -4.17 8.02 2.85
C PRO A 80 -3.59 9.42 2.61
N THR A 81 -4.01 10.05 1.51
CA THR A 81 -3.54 11.40 1.21
C THR A 81 -4.37 12.49 1.89
N ALA A 82 -5.61 12.16 2.28
CA ALA A 82 -6.46 13.12 2.98
C ALA A 82 -5.86 13.51 4.34
N ARG A 83 -5.92 14.78 4.67
CA ARG A 83 -5.44 15.31 5.95
C ARG A 83 -6.52 16.20 6.54
N PRO A 84 -7.06 15.87 7.70
CA PRO A 84 -6.77 14.66 8.47
C PRO A 84 -7.33 13.41 7.78
N ILE A 85 -6.82 12.24 8.17
CA ILE A 85 -7.39 10.98 7.72
C ILE A 85 -8.81 10.87 8.27
N PRO A 86 -9.81 10.49 7.45
CA PRO A 86 -11.18 10.35 7.94
C PRO A 86 -11.24 9.46 9.17
N THR A 87 -11.79 9.99 10.26
CA THR A 87 -11.78 9.35 11.57
C THR A 87 -13.16 9.53 12.21
N ASP A 88 -13.69 8.49 12.83
CA ASP A 88 -14.99 8.55 13.50
C ASP A 88 -14.86 9.14 14.93
N PRO A 89 -15.99 9.39 15.62
CA PRO A 89 -15.93 9.95 16.97
C PRO A 89 -15.17 9.10 17.98
N ASP A 90 -15.01 7.81 17.73
CA ASP A 90 -14.26 6.90 18.61
C ASP A 90 -12.78 6.85 18.28
N GLY A 91 -12.33 7.63 17.30
CA GLY A 91 -10.93 7.69 16.91
C GLY A 91 -10.52 6.62 15.93
N LYS A 92 -11.47 5.89 15.34
CA LYS A 92 -11.16 4.84 14.36
C LYS A 92 -11.20 5.42 12.95
N TYR A 93 -10.29 4.96 12.10
CA TYR A 93 -10.24 5.39 10.71
C TYR A 93 -11.42 4.82 9.93
N ILE A 94 -12.01 5.64 9.08
CA ILE A 94 -13.19 5.29 8.28
C ILE A 94 -12.73 4.87 6.89
N TRP A 95 -12.46 3.57 6.72
CA TRP A 95 -11.89 3.04 5.48
C TRP A 95 -12.74 3.35 4.25
N ILE A 96 -14.07 3.36 4.39
CA ILE A 96 -14.97 3.59 3.26
C ILE A 96 -14.90 5.04 2.76
N GLU A 97 -14.32 5.93 3.53
CA GLU A 97 -14.14 7.34 3.13
C GLU A 97 -12.73 7.61 2.58
N ILE A 98 -11.88 6.60 2.49
CA ILE A 98 -10.53 6.75 1.98
C ILE A 98 -10.50 6.27 0.54
N ASP A 99 -10.27 7.19 -0.39
CA ASP A 99 -10.28 6.89 -1.83
C ASP A 99 -9.00 7.32 -2.55
N SER A 100 -7.99 7.73 -1.79
CA SER A 100 -6.73 8.23 -2.35
C SER A 100 -5.60 7.90 -1.39
N ILE A 101 -4.55 7.28 -1.91
CA ILE A 101 -3.41 6.83 -1.10
C ILE A 101 -2.10 7.17 -1.79
N GLU A 102 -1.03 7.19 -0.99
CA GLU A 102 0.33 7.36 -1.48
C GLU A 102 1.15 6.15 -1.07
N ILE A 103 1.86 5.55 -2.03
CA ILE A 103 2.77 4.43 -1.76
C ILE A 103 4.04 4.99 -1.16
N GLU A 104 4.41 4.50 0.04
CA GLU A 104 5.51 5.07 0.81
C GLU A 104 6.80 4.27 0.71
N GLU A 105 6.73 2.94 0.83
CA GLU A 105 7.93 2.11 0.80
C GLU A 105 7.60 0.63 0.68
N ILE A 106 8.60 -0.14 0.26
CA ILE A 106 8.60 -1.58 0.40
C ILE A 106 9.44 -1.86 1.64
N ASP A 107 8.79 -2.37 2.69
CA ASP A 107 9.39 -2.54 4.00
C ASP A 107 9.77 -4.00 4.23
N ASN A 108 10.97 -4.21 4.78
CA ASN A 108 11.38 -5.54 5.23
C ASN A 108 10.96 -5.69 6.69
N TYR A 109 9.84 -6.32 6.90
CA TYR A 109 9.19 -6.45 8.21
C TYR A 109 10.11 -7.03 9.28
N HIS A 110 11.02 -7.94 8.90
CA HIS A 110 11.95 -8.58 9.83
C HIS A 110 13.39 -8.11 9.67
N GLY A 111 13.64 -7.11 8.81
CA GLY A 111 14.97 -6.70 8.40
C GLY A 111 15.66 -5.66 9.28
N LYS A 112 15.32 -5.62 10.51
CA LYS A 112 15.89 -4.64 11.43
C LYS A 112 17.25 -5.06 11.93
#